data_6c613d3c3341b9e146af30f8b8b71e79
#
_entry.id   6c613d3c3341b9e146af30f8b8b71e79
#
_cell.length_a   1.000
_cell.length_b   1.000
_cell.length_c   1.000
_cell.angle_alpha   90.00
_cell.angle_beta   90.00
_cell.angle_gamma   90.00
#
_symmetry.space_group_name_H-M   'P 1'
#
loop_
_entity.id
_entity.type
_entity.pdbx_description
1 polymer ?
#
loop_
_entity_poly.entity_id
_entity_poly.type
_entity_poly.pdbx_seq_one_letter_code
_entity_poly.pdbx_strand_id
1 'polypeptide(L)'
;MSEATKFTPILLGSDMNVYGMARGFYEAYGIKSIAYASDQLAPTRYSKIVEVRLVHDFHDDPVFIETMRKLQKEVFNDPEEKYLLVACGDGYAELLAKHKEELSEHFLFAANDYDLFKKLSNKVSFYETCEEYQLPYPKTMIITKDMVQDGKLDRALPFDFPVALKPANSVEWLDIHFEGRKKAFIIDNLT
;
A
#
# COMPACT_ATOMS: atom_id res chain seq x y z
N MET A 1 -18.16 -20.14 26.79
CA MET A 1 -18.13 -19.22 25.63
C MET A 1 -16.98 -18.28 25.91
N SER A 2 -15.90 -18.27 25.12
CA SER A 2 -14.84 -17.28 25.28
C SER A 2 -15.45 -15.90 25.02
N GLU A 3 -15.22 -14.95 25.89
CA GLU A 3 -15.55 -13.55 25.63
C GLU A 3 -14.93 -13.18 24.28
N ALA A 4 -15.76 -12.73 23.34
CA ALA A 4 -15.27 -12.27 22.05
C ALA A 4 -14.36 -11.05 22.30
N THR A 5 -13.11 -11.13 21.91
CA THR A 5 -12.16 -10.03 22.04
C THR A 5 -12.74 -8.79 21.35
N LYS A 6 -12.98 -7.74 22.12
CA LYS A 6 -13.47 -6.47 21.60
C LYS A 6 -12.35 -5.78 20.81
N PHE A 7 -12.60 -5.42 19.56
CA PHE A 7 -11.63 -4.70 18.75
C PHE A 7 -12.31 -3.72 17.79
N THR A 8 -11.61 -2.65 17.46
CA THR A 8 -12.04 -1.65 16.47
C THR A 8 -11.07 -1.64 15.30
N PRO A 9 -11.54 -1.95 14.07
CA PRO A 9 -10.73 -1.82 12.86
C PRO A 9 -10.54 -0.35 12.49
N ILE A 10 -9.29 0.07 12.31
CA ILE A 10 -8.88 1.38 11.82
C ILE A 10 -8.22 1.18 10.46
N LEU A 11 -8.87 1.62 9.40
CA LEU A 11 -8.45 1.43 8.02
C LEU A 11 -7.76 2.70 7.52
N LEU A 12 -6.64 2.55 6.81
CA LEU A 12 -5.86 3.67 6.30
C LEU A 12 -6.15 3.86 4.80
N GLY A 13 -6.80 4.98 4.47
CA GLY A 13 -7.30 5.31 3.13
C GLY A 13 -8.82 5.46 3.07
N SER A 14 -9.39 5.61 1.85
CA SER A 14 -10.84 5.74 1.62
C SER A 14 -11.32 5.13 0.29
N ASP A 15 -10.47 4.37 -0.38
CA ASP A 15 -10.71 3.79 -1.70
C ASP A 15 -11.52 2.47 -1.66
N MET A 16 -11.53 1.76 -2.77
CA MET A 16 -12.20 0.46 -2.91
C MET A 16 -11.62 -0.61 -1.98
N ASN A 17 -10.31 -0.57 -1.69
CA ASN A 17 -9.68 -1.51 -0.78
C ASN A 17 -10.19 -1.31 0.64
N VAL A 18 -10.31 -0.05 1.07
CA VAL A 18 -10.91 0.30 2.38
C VAL A 18 -12.33 -0.20 2.49
N TYR A 19 -13.16 0.02 1.45
CA TYR A 19 -14.52 -0.51 1.45
C TYR A 19 -14.55 -2.05 1.52
N GLY A 20 -13.67 -2.72 0.77
CA GLY A 20 -13.54 -4.18 0.79
C GLY A 20 -13.17 -4.72 2.18
N MET A 21 -12.20 -4.10 2.85
CA MET A 21 -11.79 -4.47 4.22
C MET A 21 -12.92 -4.20 5.23
N ALA A 22 -13.55 -3.02 5.17
CA ALA A 22 -14.68 -2.69 6.04
C ALA A 22 -15.85 -3.69 5.87
N ARG A 23 -16.12 -4.11 4.63
CA ARG A 23 -17.11 -5.12 4.33
C ARG A 23 -16.75 -6.47 4.95
N GLY A 24 -15.49 -6.90 4.85
CA GLY A 24 -15.01 -8.14 5.47
C GLY A 24 -15.22 -8.14 6.99
N PHE A 25 -14.86 -7.06 7.68
CA PHE A 25 -15.10 -6.91 9.13
C PHE A 25 -16.58 -6.92 9.48
N TYR A 26 -17.39 -6.24 8.69
CA TYR A 26 -18.82 -6.18 8.94
C TYR A 26 -19.52 -7.53 8.71
N GLU A 27 -19.19 -8.23 7.64
CA GLU A 27 -19.77 -9.55 7.32
C GLU A 27 -19.34 -10.63 8.32
N ALA A 28 -18.07 -10.59 8.77
CA ALA A 28 -17.53 -11.61 9.69
C ALA A 28 -17.90 -11.36 11.16
N TYR A 29 -17.97 -10.11 11.59
CA TYR A 29 -18.06 -9.76 13.01
C TYR A 29 -19.21 -8.80 13.34
N GLY A 30 -19.91 -8.24 12.37
CA GLY A 30 -20.92 -7.19 12.58
C GLY A 30 -20.32 -5.83 12.99
N ILE A 31 -19.00 -5.65 12.89
CA ILE A 31 -18.27 -4.47 13.36
C ILE A 31 -18.16 -3.44 12.24
N LYS A 32 -18.47 -2.17 12.55
CA LYS A 32 -18.18 -1.05 11.66
C LYS A 32 -16.73 -0.62 11.84
N SER A 33 -16.10 -0.21 10.74
CA SER A 33 -14.72 0.28 10.75
C SER A 33 -14.67 1.79 10.81
N ILE A 34 -13.59 2.34 11.36
CA ILE A 34 -13.19 3.73 11.22
C ILE A 34 -12.11 3.79 10.15
N ALA A 35 -12.14 4.79 9.27
CA ALA A 35 -11.09 4.99 8.29
C ALA A 35 -10.50 6.41 8.41
N TYR A 36 -9.19 6.55 8.21
CA TYR A 36 -8.49 7.84 8.13
C TYR A 36 -7.93 8.03 6.72
N ALA A 37 -8.17 9.19 6.14
CA ALA A 37 -7.76 9.49 4.76
C ALA A 37 -7.59 11.00 4.54
N SER A 38 -6.81 11.37 3.52
CA SER A 38 -6.72 12.77 3.06
C SER A 38 -7.99 13.22 2.36
N ASP A 39 -8.64 12.33 1.62
CA ASP A 39 -9.81 12.62 0.79
C ASP A 39 -10.93 11.60 0.96
N GLN A 40 -12.17 12.04 0.74
CA GLN A 40 -13.34 11.17 0.73
C GLN A 40 -13.60 10.63 -0.69
N LEU A 41 -13.18 9.41 -0.95
CA LEU A 41 -13.40 8.76 -2.25
C LEU A 41 -14.79 8.13 -2.37
N ALA A 42 -15.25 7.95 -3.61
CA ALA A 42 -16.59 7.46 -3.91
C ALA A 42 -16.98 6.11 -3.25
N PRO A 43 -16.09 5.09 -3.16
CA PRO A 43 -16.45 3.78 -2.60
C PRO A 43 -16.90 3.83 -1.14
N THR A 44 -16.35 4.76 -0.35
CA THR A 44 -16.64 4.87 1.09
C THR A 44 -17.60 6.01 1.44
N ARG A 45 -17.84 6.95 0.50
CA ARG A 45 -18.58 8.21 0.76
C ARG A 45 -19.96 8.03 1.38
N TYR A 46 -20.71 7.03 0.96
CA TYR A 46 -22.07 6.78 1.43
C TYR A 46 -22.18 5.43 2.16
N SER A 47 -21.06 4.86 2.55
CA SER A 47 -21.05 3.60 3.27
C SER A 47 -21.65 3.74 4.66
N LYS A 48 -22.42 2.72 5.08
CA LYS A 48 -22.95 2.61 6.45
C LYS A 48 -22.10 1.75 7.36
N ILE A 49 -21.06 1.11 6.82
CA ILE A 49 -20.19 0.15 7.52
C ILE A 49 -18.78 0.67 7.75
N VAL A 50 -18.44 1.85 7.21
CA VAL A 50 -17.20 2.57 7.49
C VAL A 50 -17.46 4.06 7.67
N GLU A 51 -16.90 4.63 8.73
CA GLU A 51 -16.87 6.07 9.00
C GLU A 51 -15.51 6.61 8.58
N VAL A 52 -15.46 7.50 7.58
CA VAL A 52 -14.22 8.11 7.13
C VAL A 52 -13.99 9.43 7.84
N ARG A 53 -12.87 9.53 8.54
CA ARG A 53 -12.37 10.74 9.19
C ARG A 53 -11.29 11.37 8.32
N LEU A 54 -11.53 12.58 7.87
CA LEU A 54 -10.63 13.28 6.95
C LEU A 54 -9.57 14.04 7.75
N VAL A 55 -8.32 13.84 7.36
CA VAL A 55 -7.16 14.59 7.84
C VAL A 55 -6.40 15.06 6.60
N HIS A 56 -6.29 16.36 6.41
CA HIS A 56 -5.57 16.94 5.28
C HIS A 56 -4.13 16.42 5.25
N ASP A 57 -3.66 16.03 4.09
CA ASP A 57 -2.33 15.46 3.87
C ASP A 57 -1.98 14.23 4.72
N PHE A 58 -2.98 13.43 5.09
CA PHE A 58 -2.78 12.23 5.92
C PHE A 58 -1.81 11.20 5.32
N HIS A 59 -1.56 11.26 4.03
CA HIS A 59 -0.57 10.44 3.35
C HIS A 59 0.87 10.92 3.59
N ASP A 60 1.07 12.15 4.09
CA ASP A 60 2.39 12.68 4.42
C ASP A 60 2.84 12.16 5.80
N ASP A 61 4.08 11.68 5.85
CA ASP A 61 4.67 11.05 7.03
C ASP A 61 4.53 11.86 8.33
N PRO A 62 4.89 13.15 8.39
CA PRO A 62 4.73 13.94 9.61
C PRO A 62 3.27 14.07 10.08
N VAL A 63 2.34 14.21 9.12
CA VAL A 63 0.90 14.33 9.42
C VAL A 63 0.34 13.00 9.88
N PHE A 64 0.76 11.91 9.22
CA PHE A 64 0.37 10.55 9.60
C PHE A 64 0.74 10.25 11.05
N ILE A 65 2.02 10.35 11.41
CA ILE A 65 2.46 9.94 12.75
C ILE A 65 1.90 10.84 13.85
N GLU A 66 1.76 12.16 13.58
CA GLU A 66 1.12 13.07 14.53
C GLU A 66 -0.36 12.71 14.75
N THR A 67 -1.08 12.34 13.68
CA THR A 67 -2.47 11.90 13.77
C THR A 67 -2.58 10.60 14.57
N MET A 68 -1.69 9.64 14.34
CA MET A 68 -1.66 8.39 15.11
C MET A 68 -1.37 8.65 16.61
N ARG A 69 -0.46 9.55 16.94
CA ARG A 69 -0.19 9.97 18.33
C ARG A 69 -1.39 10.64 19.00
N LYS A 70 -2.15 11.45 18.26
CA LYS A 70 -3.40 12.02 18.77
C LYS A 70 -4.44 10.93 19.02
N LEU A 71 -4.60 10.04 18.05
CA LEU A 71 -5.52 8.92 18.14
C LEU A 71 -5.21 8.02 19.35
N GLN A 72 -3.95 7.74 19.63
CA GLN A 72 -3.52 7.03 20.83
C GLN A 72 -4.11 7.66 22.10
N LYS A 73 -4.00 8.97 22.24
CA LYS A 73 -4.46 9.70 23.44
C LYS A 73 -5.98 9.72 23.59
N GLU A 74 -6.73 9.75 22.48
CA GLU A 74 -8.18 9.85 22.47
C GLU A 74 -8.87 8.49 22.68
N VAL A 75 -8.25 7.43 22.20
CA VAL A 75 -8.87 6.12 22.03
C VAL A 75 -8.60 5.18 23.21
N PHE A 76 -7.57 5.43 24.04
CA PHE A 76 -7.15 4.54 25.13
C PHE A 76 -7.97 4.71 26.43
N ASN A 77 -9.24 5.04 26.34
CA ASN A 77 -10.11 5.08 27.51
C ASN A 77 -10.61 3.68 27.94
N ASP A 78 -10.47 2.66 27.10
CA ASP A 78 -10.86 1.29 27.40
C ASP A 78 -9.65 0.34 27.20
N PRO A 79 -8.96 -0.10 28.26
CA PRO A 79 -7.78 -0.96 28.15
C PRO A 79 -8.10 -2.37 27.62
N GLU A 80 -9.37 -2.76 27.59
CA GLU A 80 -9.83 -4.05 27.05
C GLU A 80 -10.06 -4.00 25.52
N GLU A 81 -10.24 -2.82 24.96
CA GLU A 81 -10.44 -2.67 23.51
C GLU A 81 -9.11 -2.71 22.76
N LYS A 82 -9.06 -3.50 21.71
CA LYS A 82 -7.91 -3.59 20.79
C LYS A 82 -8.17 -2.77 19.53
N TYR A 83 -7.18 -2.05 19.08
CA TYR A 83 -7.24 -1.25 17.84
C TYR A 83 -6.38 -1.88 16.77
N LEU A 84 -7.03 -2.31 15.68
CA LEU A 84 -6.41 -3.01 14.57
C LEU A 84 -6.19 -2.05 13.39
N LEU A 85 -4.92 -1.67 13.14
CA LEU A 85 -4.57 -0.88 11.96
C LEU A 85 -4.47 -1.76 10.72
N VAL A 86 -5.09 -1.33 9.63
CA VAL A 86 -5.02 -2.00 8.33
C VAL A 86 -4.63 -0.99 7.25
N ALA A 87 -3.44 -1.12 6.71
CA ALA A 87 -3.03 -0.38 5.52
C ALA A 87 -3.79 -0.90 4.30
N CYS A 88 -4.56 -0.04 3.65
CA CYS A 88 -5.32 -0.41 2.46
C CYS A 88 -4.66 0.06 1.14
N GLY A 89 -3.42 0.56 1.22
CA GLY A 89 -2.61 0.98 0.08
C GLY A 89 -1.12 0.98 0.42
N ASP A 90 -0.28 0.92 -0.61
CA ASP A 90 1.18 0.76 -0.49
C ASP A 90 1.83 1.88 0.35
N GLY A 91 1.40 3.14 0.16
CA GLY A 91 1.93 4.28 0.93
C GLY A 91 1.64 4.17 2.42
N TYR A 92 0.44 3.73 2.81
CA TYR A 92 0.13 3.50 4.23
C TYR A 92 0.83 2.26 4.79
N ALA A 93 1.07 1.23 3.97
CA ALA A 93 1.87 0.07 4.38
C ALA A 93 3.32 0.48 4.64
N GLU A 94 3.87 1.41 3.84
CA GLU A 94 5.19 2.00 4.06
C GLU A 94 5.25 2.78 5.38
N LEU A 95 4.26 3.64 5.63
CA LEU A 95 4.17 4.41 6.88
C LEU A 95 4.06 3.51 8.12
N LEU A 96 3.26 2.44 8.06
CA LEU A 96 3.21 1.45 9.14
C LEU A 96 4.55 0.75 9.35
N ALA A 97 5.25 0.38 8.28
CA ALA A 97 6.56 -0.25 8.38
C ALA A 97 7.60 0.71 8.98
N LYS A 98 7.58 1.98 8.57
CA LYS A 98 8.50 3.02 9.03
C LYS A 98 8.33 3.34 10.52
N HIS A 99 7.11 3.38 11.01
CA HIS A 99 6.77 3.71 12.39
C HIS A 99 6.39 2.48 13.23
N LYS A 100 6.81 1.29 12.80
CA LYS A 100 6.40 0.01 13.39
C LYS A 100 6.62 -0.05 14.89
N GLU A 101 7.80 0.34 15.35
CA GLU A 101 8.15 0.26 16.78
C GLU A 101 7.22 1.13 17.63
N GLU A 102 7.06 2.40 17.28
CA GLU A 102 6.21 3.33 18.02
C GLU A 102 4.74 2.92 18.00
N LEU A 103 4.23 2.53 16.82
CA LEU A 103 2.81 2.20 16.68
C LEU A 103 2.44 0.87 17.35
N SER A 104 3.36 -0.10 17.40
CA SER A 104 3.10 -1.42 18.00
C SER A 104 2.94 -1.38 19.53
N GLU A 105 3.31 -0.28 20.18
CA GLU A 105 3.05 -0.10 21.62
C GLU A 105 1.53 -0.03 21.91
N HIS A 106 0.76 0.41 20.94
CA HIS A 106 -0.65 0.76 21.16
C HIS A 106 -1.63 0.15 20.15
N PHE A 107 -1.16 -0.23 18.97
CA PHE A 107 -1.99 -0.79 17.91
C PHE A 107 -1.57 -2.20 17.55
N LEU A 108 -2.53 -3.00 17.13
CA LEU A 108 -2.28 -4.28 16.50
C LEU A 108 -2.24 -4.10 14.98
N PHE A 109 -1.21 -4.54 14.33
CA PHE A 109 -1.11 -4.55 12.86
C PHE A 109 -0.02 -5.50 12.39
N ALA A 110 -0.09 -5.86 11.10
CA ALA A 110 0.96 -6.60 10.43
C ALA A 110 1.77 -5.64 9.55
N ALA A 111 3.07 -5.54 9.80
CA ALA A 111 4.01 -4.82 8.97
C ALA A 111 5.36 -5.52 8.94
N ASN A 112 6.00 -5.54 7.79
CA ASN A 112 7.40 -5.93 7.66
C ASN A 112 8.30 -4.88 8.32
N ASP A 113 9.56 -5.22 8.57
CA ASP A 113 10.57 -4.22 8.90
C ASP A 113 10.77 -3.28 7.71
N TYR A 114 11.07 -2.02 7.98
CA TYR A 114 11.06 -0.97 6.94
C TYR A 114 12.06 -1.24 5.81
N ASP A 115 13.24 -1.76 6.13
CA ASP A 115 14.23 -2.11 5.10
C ASP A 115 13.79 -3.30 4.24
N LEU A 116 13.14 -4.28 4.83
CA LEU A 116 12.53 -5.38 4.10
C LEU A 116 11.37 -4.88 3.23
N PHE A 117 10.52 -3.97 3.77
CA PHE A 117 9.45 -3.37 2.99
C PHE A 117 10.01 -2.66 1.75
N LYS A 118 11.03 -1.81 1.89
CA LYS A 118 11.68 -1.12 0.76
C LYS A 118 12.26 -2.09 -0.26
N LYS A 119 12.92 -3.14 0.20
CA LYS A 119 13.49 -4.18 -0.68
C LYS A 119 12.41 -4.88 -1.51
N LEU A 120 11.26 -5.22 -0.91
CA LEU A 120 10.19 -5.96 -1.56
C LEU A 120 9.24 -5.08 -2.39
N SER A 121 9.08 -3.80 -2.05
CA SER A 121 8.19 -2.87 -2.77
C SER A 121 8.82 -2.32 -4.06
N ASN A 122 10.14 -2.22 -4.13
CA ASN A 122 10.85 -1.84 -5.34
C ASN A 122 10.99 -3.06 -6.27
N LYS A 123 10.53 -2.91 -7.53
CA LYS A 123 10.50 -4.04 -8.49
C LYS A 123 11.88 -4.58 -8.85
N VAL A 124 12.91 -3.73 -8.86
CA VAL A 124 14.28 -4.17 -9.18
C VAL A 124 14.78 -5.09 -8.09
N SER A 125 14.83 -4.62 -6.86
CA SER A 125 15.28 -5.41 -5.71
C SER A 125 14.35 -6.59 -5.38
N PHE A 126 13.06 -6.49 -5.73
CA PHE A 126 12.14 -7.63 -5.65
C PHE A 126 12.54 -8.77 -6.59
N TYR A 127 12.85 -8.48 -7.87
CA TYR A 127 13.29 -9.51 -8.81
C TYR A 127 14.66 -10.07 -8.45
N GLU A 128 15.61 -9.24 -7.98
CA GLU A 128 16.88 -9.70 -7.44
C GLU A 128 16.67 -10.66 -6.25
N THR A 129 15.71 -10.34 -5.38
CA THR A 129 15.32 -11.22 -4.27
C THR A 129 14.71 -12.53 -4.77
N CYS A 130 13.87 -12.49 -5.81
CA CYS A 130 13.32 -13.71 -6.41
C CYS A 130 14.42 -14.61 -6.97
N GLU A 131 15.46 -14.05 -7.62
CA GLU A 131 16.63 -14.81 -8.07
C GLU A 131 17.41 -15.41 -6.91
N GLU A 132 17.72 -14.60 -5.88
CA GLU A 132 18.47 -15.04 -4.70
C GLU A 132 17.80 -16.25 -4.02
N TYR A 133 16.48 -16.23 -3.89
CA TYR A 133 15.69 -17.28 -3.22
C TYR A 133 15.09 -18.31 -4.17
N GLN A 134 15.42 -18.27 -5.47
CA GLN A 134 14.90 -19.16 -6.51
C GLN A 134 13.36 -19.20 -6.57
N LEU A 135 12.72 -18.05 -6.34
CA LEU A 135 11.26 -17.92 -6.41
C LEU A 135 10.81 -17.74 -7.87
N PRO A 136 9.68 -18.36 -8.26
CA PRO A 136 9.17 -18.18 -9.60
C PRO A 136 8.62 -16.77 -9.81
N TYR A 137 9.02 -16.10 -10.90
CA TYR A 137 8.49 -14.81 -11.32
C TYR A 137 8.43 -14.72 -12.85
N PRO A 138 7.64 -13.82 -13.44
CA PRO A 138 7.59 -13.63 -14.88
C PRO A 138 8.96 -13.20 -15.41
N LYS A 139 9.38 -13.72 -16.57
CA LYS A 139 10.60 -13.25 -17.24
C LYS A 139 10.56 -11.73 -17.36
N THR A 140 11.58 -11.07 -16.85
CA THR A 140 11.61 -9.61 -16.72
C THR A 140 12.95 -9.08 -17.19
N MET A 141 12.92 -7.96 -17.91
CA MET A 141 14.11 -7.16 -18.25
C MET A 141 13.98 -5.79 -17.63
N ILE A 142 14.97 -5.37 -16.86
CA ILE A 142 15.04 -4.04 -16.29
C ILE A 142 15.70 -3.11 -17.29
N ILE A 143 14.98 -2.08 -17.72
CA ILE A 143 15.48 -1.07 -18.65
C ILE A 143 15.95 0.14 -17.85
N THR A 144 17.23 0.47 -17.96
CA THR A 144 17.83 1.65 -17.33
C THR A 144 17.93 2.81 -18.34
N LYS A 145 18.10 4.03 -17.80
CA LYS A 145 18.30 5.24 -18.60
C LYS A 145 19.50 5.10 -19.55
N ASP A 146 20.58 4.52 -19.06
CA ASP A 146 21.80 4.34 -19.85
C ASP A 146 21.59 3.39 -21.03
N MET A 147 20.81 2.31 -20.85
CA MET A 147 20.46 1.39 -21.93
C MET A 147 19.70 2.08 -23.07
N VAL A 148 18.83 3.04 -22.72
CA VAL A 148 18.09 3.83 -23.72
C VAL A 148 19.01 4.82 -24.44
N GLN A 149 19.87 5.52 -23.70
CA GLN A 149 20.78 6.53 -24.28
C GLN A 149 21.87 5.91 -25.18
N ASP A 150 22.35 4.74 -24.81
CA ASP A 150 23.39 4.03 -25.55
C ASP A 150 22.86 3.21 -26.74
N GLY A 151 21.56 3.26 -27.05
CA GLY A 151 20.92 2.44 -28.07
C GLY A 151 20.98 0.92 -27.80
N LYS A 152 21.21 0.54 -26.53
CA LYS A 152 21.36 -0.89 -26.14
C LYS A 152 20.03 -1.64 -26.04
N LEU A 153 18.90 -0.98 -26.33
CA LEU A 153 17.57 -1.60 -26.40
C LEU A 153 17.39 -2.50 -27.63
N ASP A 154 18.25 -2.39 -28.65
CA ASP A 154 18.27 -3.27 -29.84
C ASP A 154 18.73 -4.71 -29.54
N ARG A 155 19.03 -5.04 -28.30
CA ARG A 155 19.35 -6.40 -27.88
C ARG A 155 18.09 -7.25 -27.91
N ALA A 156 18.19 -8.48 -28.35
CA ALA A 156 17.10 -9.44 -28.33
C ALA A 156 16.47 -9.52 -26.93
N LEU A 157 15.17 -9.24 -26.84
CA LEU A 157 14.43 -9.42 -25.61
C LEU A 157 14.49 -10.90 -25.19
N PRO A 158 14.58 -11.21 -23.89
CA PRO A 158 14.62 -12.58 -23.39
C PRO A 158 13.26 -13.28 -23.47
N PHE A 159 12.27 -12.66 -24.10
CA PHE A 159 10.89 -13.13 -24.20
C PHE A 159 10.22 -12.59 -25.48
N ASP A 160 9.14 -13.26 -25.89
CA ASP A 160 8.34 -12.88 -27.06
C ASP A 160 7.31 -11.78 -26.72
N PHE A 161 6.83 -11.07 -27.76
CA PHE A 161 5.71 -10.15 -27.66
C PHE A 161 4.36 -10.88 -27.58
N PRO A 162 3.32 -10.28 -26.97
CA PRO A 162 3.29 -8.94 -26.36
C PRO A 162 3.97 -8.90 -24.97
N VAL A 163 4.53 -7.75 -24.63
CA VAL A 163 5.14 -7.53 -23.32
C VAL A 163 4.44 -6.39 -22.56
N ALA A 164 4.51 -6.43 -21.22
CA ALA A 164 4.01 -5.37 -20.36
C ALA A 164 5.16 -4.48 -19.86
N LEU A 165 5.21 -3.23 -20.34
CA LEU A 165 6.14 -2.22 -19.82
C LEU A 165 5.53 -1.51 -18.61
N LYS A 166 6.23 -1.51 -17.48
CA LYS A 166 5.78 -0.90 -16.21
C LYS A 166 6.90 -0.08 -15.59
N PRO A 167 6.59 1.00 -14.85
CA PRO A 167 7.59 1.72 -14.08
C PRO A 167 8.20 0.82 -13.00
N ALA A 168 9.49 0.97 -12.74
CA ALA A 168 10.19 0.25 -11.69
C ALA A 168 9.69 0.66 -10.30
N ASN A 169 9.47 1.96 -10.08
CA ASN A 169 8.90 2.52 -8.86
C ASN A 169 7.50 3.09 -9.12
N SER A 170 6.50 2.55 -8.45
CA SER A 170 5.09 2.96 -8.61
C SER A 170 4.79 4.29 -7.92
N VAL A 171 5.50 4.65 -6.85
CA VAL A 171 5.31 5.90 -6.12
C VAL A 171 5.90 7.06 -6.92
N GLU A 172 7.17 6.97 -7.32
CA GLU A 172 7.80 7.99 -8.17
C GLU A 172 7.05 8.20 -9.50
N TRP A 173 6.38 7.14 -10.01
CA TRP A 173 5.57 7.25 -11.23
C TRP A 173 4.37 8.17 -11.06
N LEU A 174 3.86 8.39 -9.86
CA LEU A 174 2.72 9.28 -9.61
C LEU A 174 3.08 10.74 -9.90
N ASP A 175 4.32 11.13 -9.69
CA ASP A 175 4.81 12.50 -9.88
C ASP A 175 5.20 12.81 -11.34
N ILE A 176 5.25 11.77 -12.20
CA ILE A 176 5.59 11.93 -13.62
C ILE A 176 4.31 12.18 -14.42
N HIS A 177 4.23 13.33 -15.10
CA HIS A 177 3.08 13.73 -15.91
C HIS A 177 3.44 13.90 -17.38
N PHE A 178 2.75 13.14 -18.25
CA PHE A 178 2.80 13.30 -19.70
C PHE A 178 1.50 12.80 -20.33
N GLU A 179 1.21 13.22 -21.57
CA GLU A 179 0.02 12.80 -22.30
C GLU A 179 0.06 11.27 -22.57
N GLY A 180 -1.05 10.60 -22.34
CA GLY A 180 -1.15 9.15 -22.51
C GLY A 180 -0.53 8.29 -21.40
N ARG A 181 -0.14 8.89 -20.26
CA ARG A 181 0.39 8.15 -19.10
C ARG A 181 -0.56 7.03 -18.66
N LYS A 182 -0.03 5.83 -18.53
CA LYS A 182 -0.74 4.63 -18.03
C LYS A 182 0.09 3.96 -16.95
N LYS A 183 -0.57 3.18 -16.08
CA LYS A 183 0.10 2.35 -15.07
C LYS A 183 0.92 1.22 -15.70
N ALA A 184 0.52 0.75 -16.88
CA ALA A 184 1.23 -0.23 -17.69
C ALA A 184 0.93 0.00 -19.18
N PHE A 185 1.90 -0.29 -20.04
CA PHE A 185 1.76 -0.27 -21.50
C PHE A 185 1.91 -1.69 -22.01
N ILE A 186 1.03 -2.11 -22.90
CA ILE A 186 1.21 -3.35 -23.65
C ILE A 186 1.93 -2.99 -24.94
N ILE A 187 3.03 -3.66 -25.19
CA ILE A 187 3.88 -3.49 -26.37
C ILE A 187 3.79 -4.75 -27.19
N ASP A 188 3.28 -4.64 -28.41
CA ASP A 188 3.03 -5.77 -29.30
C ASP A 188 4.21 -6.08 -30.21
N ASN A 189 5.11 -5.13 -30.43
CA ASN A 189 6.31 -5.25 -31.23
C ASN A 189 7.32 -4.12 -30.95
N LEU A 190 8.48 -4.14 -31.60
CA LEU A 190 9.55 -3.13 -31.46
C LEU A 190 9.43 -1.94 -32.45
N THR A 191 8.35 -1.83 -33.20
CA THR A 191 8.18 -0.74 -34.18
C THR A 191 7.28 0.37 -33.63
#